data_95e4b95db3e726b708efea59a55ad900
#
_entry.id   95e4b95db3e726b708efea59a55ad900
#
_cell.length_a   1.000
_cell.length_b   1.000
_cell.length_c   1.000
_cell.angle_alpha   90.00
_cell.angle_beta   90.00
_cell.angle_gamma   90.00
#
_symmetry.space_group_name_H-M   'P 1'
#
loop_
_entity.id
_entity.type
_entity.pdbx_description
1 polymer ?
#
loop_
_entity_poly.entity_id
_entity_poly.type
_entity_poly.pdbx_seq_one_letter_code
_entity_poly.pdbx_strand_id
1 'polypeptide(L)'
;MILVAEIIFSAIALILLFTALETILWWYTWHQQSQQTPTPTQPWQTALVFITGISDYTQESLDPEQIDFINKITQIYQFDQVISKPFPWQILTTKKLILSKVWKFLHLQTLPLWVMSLHNFWQTILILGLTNFYGKDIARCLFKHIGLPKSTPSQLIFLCGSTGTGMALASLPYLKQYLPSQFMIISYGGVFGLFEGLNDVDQFFHLLGNQDHWAKLAEILLINRGNHSTVFTKAQQENRLFIISTGEHGHLDYLSDRYSQTNLKTDQQLTVETILNLKILGLKSRLDKCP
;
A
#
# COMPACT_ATOMS: atom_id res chain seq x y z
N MET A 1 -28.95 -1.71 32.65
CA MET A 1 -28.26 -2.40 31.55
C MET A 1 -28.54 -1.78 30.17
N ILE A 2 -29.79 -1.60 29.76
CA ILE A 2 -30.16 -1.04 28.43
C ILE A 2 -29.55 0.35 28.20
N LEU A 3 -29.71 1.29 29.15
CA LEU A 3 -29.16 2.65 29.02
C LEU A 3 -27.63 2.68 28.84
N VAL A 4 -26.90 1.81 29.53
CA VAL A 4 -25.41 1.71 29.37
C VAL A 4 -25.04 1.20 27.99
N ALA A 5 -25.78 0.21 27.47
CA ALA A 5 -25.57 -0.32 26.13
C ALA A 5 -25.86 0.76 25.06
N GLU A 6 -26.89 1.55 25.19
CA GLU A 6 -27.25 2.67 24.31
C GLU A 6 -26.17 3.75 24.30
N ILE A 7 -25.63 4.12 25.48
CA ILE A 7 -24.53 5.09 25.60
C ILE A 7 -23.28 4.58 24.89
N ILE A 8 -22.89 3.32 25.12
CA ILE A 8 -21.73 2.71 24.49
C ILE A 8 -21.92 2.66 22.96
N PHE A 9 -23.08 2.22 22.49
CA PHE A 9 -23.38 2.17 21.07
C PHE A 9 -23.33 3.55 20.43
N SER A 10 -23.93 4.57 21.08
CA SER A 10 -23.86 5.95 20.60
C SER A 10 -22.45 6.51 20.55
N ALA A 11 -21.63 6.21 21.55
CA ALA A 11 -20.22 6.62 21.56
C ALA A 11 -19.41 5.97 20.42
N ILE A 12 -19.60 4.68 20.18
CA ILE A 12 -18.97 3.96 19.06
C ILE A 12 -19.42 4.56 17.72
N ALA A 13 -20.73 4.78 17.54
CA ALA A 13 -21.27 5.36 16.32
C ALA A 13 -20.70 6.77 16.04
N LEU A 14 -20.57 7.60 17.08
CA LEU A 14 -19.95 8.92 16.98
C LEU A 14 -18.46 8.82 16.58
N ILE A 15 -17.69 7.92 17.16
CA ILE A 15 -16.28 7.72 16.82
C ILE A 15 -16.16 7.29 15.36
N LEU A 16 -16.96 6.33 14.91
CA LEU A 16 -16.98 5.88 13.52
C LEU A 16 -17.35 7.03 12.57
N LEU A 17 -18.36 7.82 12.89
CA LEU A 17 -18.77 8.96 12.08
C LEU A 17 -17.66 10.02 12.02
N PHE A 18 -17.03 10.36 13.15
CA PHE A 18 -15.96 11.34 13.21
C PHE A 18 -14.76 10.92 12.39
N THR A 19 -14.31 9.67 12.51
CA THR A 19 -13.18 9.15 11.74
C THR A 19 -13.48 9.09 10.24
N ALA A 20 -14.73 8.78 9.86
CA ALA A 20 -15.17 8.83 8.47
C ALA A 20 -15.11 10.25 7.89
N LEU A 21 -15.69 11.23 8.59
CA LEU A 21 -15.66 12.64 8.18
C LEU A 21 -14.23 13.17 8.08
N GLU A 22 -13.37 12.83 9.04
CA GLU A 22 -11.97 13.23 9.03
C GLU A 22 -11.22 12.63 7.83
N THR A 23 -11.48 11.36 7.51
CA THR A 23 -10.91 10.70 6.34
C THR A 23 -11.36 11.36 5.03
N ILE A 24 -12.63 11.76 4.92
CA ILE A 24 -13.17 12.48 3.76
C ILE A 24 -12.54 13.86 3.62
N LEU A 25 -12.43 14.62 4.71
CA LEU A 25 -11.81 15.95 4.71
C LEU A 25 -10.32 15.89 4.36
N TRP A 26 -9.64 14.88 4.88
CA TRP A 26 -8.25 14.61 4.56
C TRP A 26 -8.10 14.29 3.07
N TRP A 27 -8.94 13.42 2.53
CA TRP A 27 -8.94 13.10 1.11
C TRP A 27 -9.28 14.31 0.22
N TYR A 28 -10.21 15.17 0.62
CA TYR A 28 -10.51 16.41 -0.10
C TYR A 28 -9.28 17.33 -0.17
N THR A 29 -8.56 17.47 0.94
CA THR A 29 -7.31 18.24 0.98
C THR A 29 -6.26 17.63 0.04
N TRP A 30 -6.17 16.33 0.04
CA TRP A 30 -5.28 15.59 -0.82
C TRP A 30 -5.66 15.71 -2.31
N HIS A 31 -6.93 15.63 -2.63
CA HIS A 31 -7.46 15.89 -3.97
C HIS A 31 -7.01 17.27 -4.48
N GLN A 32 -7.17 18.33 -3.69
CA GLN A 32 -6.72 19.67 -4.06
C GLN A 32 -5.20 19.72 -4.31
N GLN A 33 -4.40 19.06 -3.48
CA GLN A 33 -2.95 18.99 -3.68
C GLN A 33 -2.58 18.20 -4.94
N SER A 34 -3.36 17.18 -5.30
CA SER A 34 -3.14 16.40 -6.51
C SER A 34 -3.31 17.21 -7.80
N GLN A 35 -4.04 18.31 -7.77
CA GLN A 35 -4.24 19.21 -8.92
C GLN A 35 -3.05 20.16 -9.17
N GLN A 36 -2.11 20.29 -8.23
CA GLN A 36 -0.96 21.18 -8.42
C GLN A 36 0.00 20.65 -9.49
N THR A 37 0.73 21.52 -10.14
CA THR A 37 1.70 21.15 -11.18
C THR A 37 2.81 20.26 -10.62
N PRO A 38 3.19 19.17 -11.31
CA PRO A 38 4.30 18.31 -10.87
C PRO A 38 5.62 19.07 -10.82
N THR A 39 6.44 18.78 -9.82
CA THR A 39 7.84 19.20 -9.81
C THR A 39 8.62 18.28 -10.77
N PRO A 40 9.48 18.81 -11.66
CA PRO A 40 10.30 17.97 -12.51
C PRO A 40 11.18 17.03 -11.66
N THR A 41 11.12 15.74 -11.96
CA THR A 41 11.96 14.70 -11.36
C THR A 41 13.00 14.23 -12.38
N GLN A 42 14.07 13.62 -11.90
CA GLN A 42 15.06 13.04 -12.81
C GLN A 42 14.44 11.88 -13.60
N PRO A 43 14.73 11.78 -14.90
CA PRO A 43 14.27 10.67 -15.72
C PRO A 43 14.83 9.33 -15.20
N TRP A 44 14.01 8.29 -15.21
CA TRP A 44 14.33 6.96 -14.70
C TRP A 44 14.06 5.88 -15.76
N GLN A 45 14.71 4.74 -15.62
CA GLN A 45 14.46 3.52 -16.39
C GLN A 45 13.75 2.48 -15.52
N THR A 46 14.18 2.37 -14.27
CA THR A 46 13.58 1.49 -13.26
C THR A 46 13.31 2.27 -12.00
N ALA A 47 12.06 2.34 -11.59
CA ALA A 47 11.65 3.04 -10.37
C ALA A 47 10.92 2.11 -9.40
N LEU A 48 11.20 2.27 -8.11
CA LEU A 48 10.51 1.61 -7.01
C LEU A 48 9.63 2.62 -6.28
N VAL A 49 8.36 2.27 -6.08
CA VAL A 49 7.40 3.04 -5.28
C VAL A 49 6.97 2.20 -4.10
N PHE A 50 7.26 2.66 -2.90
CA PHE A 50 6.82 2.00 -1.67
C PHE A 50 5.51 2.61 -1.19
N ILE A 51 4.47 1.77 -1.05
CA ILE A 51 3.16 2.18 -0.55
C ILE A 51 2.84 1.35 0.69
N THR A 52 2.99 1.95 1.85
CA THR A 52 2.65 1.29 3.11
C THR A 52 1.13 1.17 3.28
N GLY A 53 0.67 0.09 3.92
CA GLY A 53 -0.74 -0.12 4.23
C GLY A 53 -1.19 0.63 5.47
N ILE A 54 -0.36 0.63 6.50
CA ILE A 54 -0.59 1.34 7.75
C ILE A 54 0.59 2.28 7.97
N SER A 55 0.31 3.56 8.15
CA SER A 55 1.32 4.53 8.54
C SER A 55 0.74 5.49 9.56
N ASP A 56 1.57 5.99 10.43
CA ASP A 56 1.22 7.13 11.25
C ASP A 56 1.19 8.38 10.36
N TYR A 57 -0.01 8.83 10.04
CA TYR A 57 -0.22 10.05 9.22
C TYR A 57 0.34 11.31 9.86
N THR A 58 0.73 11.25 11.13
CA THR A 58 1.30 12.36 11.87
C THR A 58 2.81 12.43 11.77
N GLN A 59 3.46 11.35 11.32
CA GLN A 59 4.91 11.27 11.18
C GLN A 59 5.37 11.78 9.82
N GLU A 60 6.46 12.52 9.83
CA GLU A 60 7.14 12.99 8.61
C GLU A 60 8.05 11.91 7.99
N SER A 61 8.37 10.87 8.74
CA SER A 61 9.26 9.76 8.34
C SER A 61 8.52 8.42 8.36
N LEU A 62 8.95 7.49 7.53
CA LEU A 62 8.55 6.10 7.64
C LEU A 62 9.07 5.50 8.96
N ASP A 63 8.40 4.46 9.43
CA ASP A 63 8.86 3.69 10.58
C ASP A 63 10.24 3.06 10.29
N PRO A 64 11.10 2.90 11.31
CA PRO A 64 12.45 2.34 11.13
C PRO A 64 12.45 0.98 10.42
N GLU A 65 11.48 0.11 10.72
CA GLU A 65 11.32 -1.20 10.09
C GLU A 65 11.02 -1.09 8.59
N GLN A 66 10.20 -0.10 8.20
CA GLN A 66 9.89 0.17 6.80
C GLN A 66 11.11 0.71 6.04
N ILE A 67 11.88 1.60 6.68
CA ILE A 67 13.12 2.13 6.09
C ILE A 67 14.14 1.00 5.89
N ASP A 68 14.34 0.16 6.90
CA ASP A 68 15.26 -0.96 6.83
C ASP A 68 14.85 -1.96 5.75
N PHE A 69 13.56 -2.27 5.65
CA PHE A 69 13.01 -3.12 4.61
C PHE A 69 13.29 -2.59 3.19
N ILE A 70 13.00 -1.31 2.94
CA ILE A 70 13.28 -0.68 1.65
C ILE A 70 14.78 -0.73 1.35
N ASN A 71 15.64 -0.43 2.35
CA ASN A 71 17.07 -0.44 2.18
C ASN A 71 17.59 -1.84 1.80
N LYS A 72 17.10 -2.90 2.46
CA LYS A 72 17.47 -4.28 2.11
C LYS A 72 17.13 -4.62 0.66
N ILE A 73 15.94 -4.22 0.19
CA ILE A 73 15.53 -4.45 -1.20
C ILE A 73 16.39 -3.64 -2.18
N THR A 74 16.65 -2.36 -1.89
CA THR A 74 17.39 -1.47 -2.79
C THR A 74 18.91 -1.73 -2.79
N GLN A 75 19.44 -2.39 -1.77
CA GLN A 75 20.83 -2.85 -1.79
C GLN A 75 21.08 -3.96 -2.82
N ILE A 76 20.07 -4.77 -3.08
CA ILE A 76 20.18 -5.94 -3.96
C ILE A 76 19.77 -5.61 -5.38
N TYR A 77 18.65 -4.93 -5.54
CA TYR A 77 18.20 -4.46 -6.85
C TYR A 77 18.63 -3.03 -7.10
N GLN A 78 18.99 -2.73 -8.36
CA GLN A 78 19.37 -1.38 -8.77
C GLN A 78 18.12 -0.64 -9.28
N PHE A 79 17.76 0.44 -8.60
CA PHE A 79 16.72 1.36 -9.04
C PHE A 79 17.35 2.72 -9.36
N ASP A 80 16.91 3.35 -10.44
CA ASP A 80 17.32 4.73 -10.74
C ASP A 80 16.64 5.71 -9.80
N GLN A 81 15.41 5.35 -9.37
CA GLN A 81 14.62 6.16 -8.46
C GLN A 81 13.89 5.29 -7.43
N VAL A 82 13.92 5.72 -6.17
CA VAL A 82 13.19 5.09 -5.07
C VAL A 82 12.29 6.14 -4.42
N ILE A 83 10.98 5.90 -4.45
CA ILE A 83 9.98 6.78 -3.89
C ILE A 83 9.37 6.07 -2.69
N SER A 84 9.84 6.43 -1.51
CA SER A 84 9.39 5.84 -0.25
C SER A 84 8.19 6.58 0.36
N LYS A 85 7.89 7.79 -0.13
CA LYS A 85 6.84 8.65 0.42
C LYS A 85 6.00 9.25 -0.72
N PRO A 86 5.22 8.42 -1.45
CA PRO A 86 4.52 8.90 -2.64
C PRO A 86 3.22 9.65 -2.34
N PHE A 87 2.72 9.60 -1.09
CA PHE A 87 1.41 10.13 -0.75
C PHE A 87 1.43 11.25 0.24
N PRO A 88 0.50 12.21 0.10
CA PRO A 88 0.41 13.39 0.96
C PRO A 88 -0.16 13.12 2.35
N TRP A 89 -0.64 11.90 2.70
CA TRP A 89 -1.00 11.62 4.10
C TRP A 89 0.17 11.75 5.06
N GLN A 90 1.37 11.67 4.56
CA GLN A 90 2.58 11.97 5.32
C GLN A 90 2.74 13.47 5.60
N ILE A 91 1.98 14.32 4.92
CA ILE A 91 1.99 15.77 5.08
C ILE A 91 0.90 16.24 6.04
N LEU A 92 -0.02 15.38 6.41
CA LEU A 92 -1.03 15.69 7.41
C LEU A 92 -0.38 15.72 8.80
N THR A 93 0.37 16.79 9.01
CA THR A 93 0.74 17.16 10.36
C THR A 93 -0.55 17.24 11.20
N THR A 94 -0.48 16.75 12.42
CA THR A 94 -1.54 16.86 13.44
C THR A 94 -2.21 18.23 13.53
N LYS A 95 -1.61 19.27 12.98
CA LYS A 95 -2.14 20.65 12.94
C LYS A 95 -3.38 20.80 12.05
N LYS A 96 -3.62 19.90 11.10
CA LYS A 96 -4.72 20.01 10.13
C LYS A 96 -5.89 19.06 10.41
N LEU A 97 -5.72 18.06 11.24
CA LEU A 97 -6.80 17.17 11.64
C LEU A 97 -7.71 17.87 12.66
N ILE A 98 -9.02 17.86 12.46
CA ILE A 98 -9.98 18.45 13.40
C ILE A 98 -9.86 17.76 14.77
N LEU A 99 -9.71 16.45 14.77
CA LEU A 99 -9.45 15.64 15.98
C LEU A 99 -8.09 15.91 16.60
N SER A 100 -7.12 16.52 15.90
CA SER A 100 -5.83 16.86 16.52
C SER A 100 -5.98 17.80 17.72
N LYS A 101 -6.99 18.67 17.70
CA LYS A 101 -7.31 19.52 18.85
C LYS A 101 -7.86 18.69 20.01
N VAL A 102 -8.69 17.70 19.71
CA VAL A 102 -9.24 16.76 20.70
C VAL A 102 -8.14 15.86 21.25
N TRP A 103 -7.28 15.33 20.37
CA TRP A 103 -6.15 14.49 20.77
C TRP A 103 -5.11 15.26 21.61
N LYS A 104 -4.83 16.51 21.27
CA LYS A 104 -3.99 17.39 22.10
C LYS A 104 -4.62 17.68 23.46
N PHE A 105 -5.94 17.90 23.49
CA PHE A 105 -6.66 18.08 24.73
C PHE A 105 -6.59 16.85 25.63
N LEU A 106 -6.56 15.64 25.03
CA LEU A 106 -6.39 14.36 25.74
C LEU A 106 -4.92 14.05 26.06
N HIS A 107 -3.98 14.98 25.84
CA HIS A 107 -2.53 14.82 26.06
C HIS A 107 -1.89 13.63 25.34
N LEU A 108 -2.47 13.16 24.24
CA LEU A 108 -1.90 12.10 23.42
C LEU A 108 -0.87 12.69 22.45
N GLN A 109 0.38 12.27 22.59
CA GLN A 109 1.49 12.71 21.73
C GLN A 109 1.48 12.02 20.37
N THR A 110 0.98 10.79 20.30
CA THR A 110 0.86 9.97 19.10
C THR A 110 -0.58 9.50 18.91
N LEU A 111 -0.99 9.27 17.66
CA LEU A 111 -2.30 8.69 17.40
C LEU A 111 -2.35 7.25 17.92
N PRO A 112 -3.37 6.86 18.68
CA PRO A 112 -3.56 5.48 19.06
C PRO A 112 -3.71 4.57 17.84
N LEU A 113 -3.15 3.35 17.90
CA LEU A 113 -3.18 2.37 16.80
C LEU A 113 -4.61 2.09 16.29
N TRP A 114 -5.59 2.04 17.19
CA TRP A 114 -6.98 1.82 16.81
C TRP A 114 -7.58 2.98 15.97
N VAL A 115 -7.14 4.23 16.19
CA VAL A 115 -7.56 5.38 15.37
C VAL A 115 -6.96 5.28 13.98
N MET A 116 -5.67 4.95 13.87
CA MET A 116 -5.02 4.71 12.59
C MET A 116 -5.71 3.58 11.83
N SER A 117 -6.06 2.50 12.52
CA SER A 117 -6.78 1.37 11.93
C SER A 117 -8.16 1.77 11.40
N LEU A 118 -8.89 2.64 12.10
CA LEU A 118 -10.17 3.17 11.62
C LEU A 118 -10.02 4.06 10.39
N HIS A 119 -9.01 4.93 10.34
CA HIS A 119 -8.71 5.73 9.14
C HIS A 119 -8.35 4.83 7.95
N ASN A 120 -7.52 3.81 8.15
CA ASN A 120 -7.20 2.83 7.12
C ASN A 120 -8.43 2.06 6.64
N PHE A 121 -9.31 1.67 7.56
CA PHE A 121 -10.58 1.04 7.23
C PHE A 121 -11.44 1.94 6.31
N TRP A 122 -11.63 3.22 6.68
CA TRP A 122 -12.39 4.15 5.86
C TRP A 122 -11.73 4.42 4.51
N GLN A 123 -10.42 4.51 4.45
CA GLN A 123 -9.71 4.61 3.18
C GLN A 123 -9.94 3.39 2.29
N THR A 124 -9.92 2.19 2.88
CA THR A 124 -10.24 0.97 2.15
C THR A 124 -11.64 1.03 1.57
N ILE A 125 -12.64 1.48 2.35
CA ILE A 125 -14.02 1.67 1.87
C ILE A 125 -14.09 2.69 0.74
N LEU A 126 -13.37 3.82 0.84
CA LEU A 126 -13.31 4.83 -0.23
C LEU A 126 -12.68 4.28 -1.50
N ILE A 127 -11.58 3.52 -1.40
CA ILE A 127 -10.94 2.90 -2.56
C ILE A 127 -11.88 1.90 -3.23
N LEU A 128 -12.56 1.08 -2.45
CA LEU A 128 -13.47 0.07 -2.97
C LEU A 128 -14.76 0.67 -3.55
N GLY A 129 -15.31 1.70 -2.91
CA GLY A 129 -16.58 2.32 -3.29
C GLY A 129 -16.46 3.40 -4.35
N LEU A 130 -15.33 4.12 -4.40
CA LEU A 130 -15.07 5.25 -5.30
C LEU A 130 -13.80 5.04 -6.11
N THR A 131 -13.56 3.81 -6.56
CA THR A 131 -12.31 3.37 -7.21
C THR A 131 -11.88 4.31 -8.34
N ASN A 132 -12.79 4.67 -9.24
CA ASN A 132 -12.45 5.49 -10.41
C ASN A 132 -12.02 6.91 -10.02
N PHE A 133 -12.67 7.49 -9.03
CA PHE A 133 -12.34 8.83 -8.57
C PHE A 133 -11.04 8.85 -7.75
N TYR A 134 -10.96 7.94 -6.77
CA TYR A 134 -9.82 7.82 -5.88
C TYR A 134 -8.55 7.37 -6.61
N GLY A 135 -8.66 6.37 -7.48
CA GLY A 135 -7.57 5.88 -8.30
C GLY A 135 -6.96 6.96 -9.22
N LYS A 136 -7.78 7.84 -9.77
CA LYS A 136 -7.32 8.98 -10.58
C LYS A 136 -6.48 9.97 -9.77
N ASP A 137 -6.88 10.26 -8.54
CA ASP A 137 -6.12 11.16 -7.67
C ASP A 137 -4.83 10.53 -7.19
N ILE A 138 -4.86 9.23 -6.86
CA ILE A 138 -3.66 8.47 -6.52
C ILE A 138 -2.68 8.50 -7.69
N ALA A 139 -3.14 8.21 -8.90
CA ALA A 139 -2.31 8.23 -10.09
C ALA A 139 -1.64 9.60 -10.33
N ARG A 140 -2.39 10.69 -10.17
CA ARG A 140 -1.84 12.05 -10.30
C ARG A 140 -0.77 12.34 -9.24
N CYS A 141 -1.02 11.94 -7.99
CA CYS A 141 -0.04 12.10 -6.92
C CYS A 141 1.21 11.27 -7.16
N LEU A 142 1.05 10.03 -7.59
CA LEU A 142 2.17 9.16 -7.94
C LEU A 142 2.97 9.76 -9.10
N PHE A 143 2.30 10.18 -10.17
CA PHE A 143 2.96 10.78 -11.33
C PHE A 143 3.81 12.00 -10.97
N LYS A 144 3.35 12.83 -10.03
CA LYS A 144 4.13 13.98 -9.54
C LYS A 144 5.47 13.58 -8.91
N HIS A 145 5.49 12.47 -8.19
CA HIS A 145 6.69 12.01 -7.50
C HIS A 145 7.59 11.17 -8.41
N ILE A 146 6.98 10.42 -9.32
CA ILE A 146 7.67 9.51 -10.22
C ILE A 146 8.26 10.25 -11.41
N GLY A 147 7.52 11.20 -12.00
CA GLY A 147 7.90 11.86 -13.24
C GLY A 147 7.91 10.93 -14.45
N LEU A 148 8.59 11.36 -15.51
CA LEU A 148 8.64 10.63 -16.78
C LEU A 148 9.82 9.65 -16.84
N PRO A 149 9.64 8.49 -17.49
CA PRO A 149 10.75 7.57 -17.75
C PRO A 149 11.72 8.18 -18.77
N LYS A 150 12.98 7.75 -18.70
CA LYS A 150 14.06 8.16 -19.61
C LYS A 150 13.86 7.63 -21.02
N SER A 151 13.41 6.40 -21.13
CA SER A 151 13.17 5.71 -22.40
C SER A 151 12.25 4.50 -22.21
N THR A 152 11.76 3.93 -23.28
CA THR A 152 11.02 2.66 -23.30
C THR A 152 11.95 1.54 -23.77
N PRO A 153 11.88 0.33 -23.19
CA PRO A 153 11.00 -0.08 -22.08
C PRO A 153 11.49 0.47 -20.73
N SER A 154 10.57 0.89 -19.90
CA SER A 154 10.81 1.30 -18.50
C SER A 154 9.98 0.46 -17.56
N GLN A 155 10.38 0.37 -16.29
CA GLN A 155 9.72 -0.49 -15.30
C GLN A 155 9.38 0.31 -14.05
N LEU A 156 8.12 0.25 -13.64
CA LEU A 156 7.62 0.82 -12.40
C LEU A 156 7.18 -0.30 -11.47
N ILE A 157 7.87 -0.42 -10.34
CA ILE A 157 7.64 -1.48 -9.38
C ILE A 157 6.99 -0.88 -8.12
N PHE A 158 5.82 -1.37 -7.77
CA PHE A 158 5.13 -1.05 -6.54
C PHE A 158 5.43 -2.09 -5.48
N LEU A 159 6.02 -1.68 -4.38
CA LEU A 159 6.21 -2.49 -3.17
C LEU A 159 5.14 -2.06 -2.16
N CYS A 160 4.10 -2.88 -1.99
CA CYS A 160 2.88 -2.47 -1.32
C CYS A 160 2.55 -3.34 -0.12
N GLY A 161 2.16 -2.71 1.00
CA GLY A 161 1.60 -3.39 2.16
C GLY A 161 0.08 -3.19 2.27
N SER A 162 -0.64 -4.24 2.67
CA SER A 162 -2.07 -4.16 3.04
C SER A 162 -2.92 -3.37 2.02
N THR A 163 -3.61 -2.31 2.46
CA THR A 163 -4.46 -1.44 1.62
C THR A 163 -3.68 -0.68 0.55
N GLY A 164 -2.36 -0.51 0.70
CA GLY A 164 -1.49 0.08 -0.31
C GLY A 164 -1.54 -0.68 -1.64
N THR A 165 -1.80 -1.98 -1.60
CA THR A 165 -1.99 -2.81 -2.79
C THR A 165 -3.24 -2.38 -3.57
N GLY A 166 -4.35 -2.14 -2.87
CA GLY A 166 -5.58 -1.61 -3.47
C GLY A 166 -5.37 -0.23 -4.10
N MET A 167 -4.57 0.63 -3.45
CA MET A 167 -4.23 1.95 -3.98
C MET A 167 -3.41 1.85 -5.26
N ALA A 168 -2.40 0.99 -5.29
CA ALA A 168 -1.61 0.75 -6.51
C ALA A 168 -2.52 0.27 -7.65
N LEU A 169 -3.28 -0.80 -7.44
CA LEU A 169 -4.19 -1.35 -8.45
C LEU A 169 -5.21 -0.33 -8.95
N ALA A 170 -5.84 0.44 -8.05
CA ALA A 170 -6.81 1.47 -8.44
C ALA A 170 -6.20 2.58 -9.30
N SER A 171 -4.90 2.84 -9.16
CA SER A 171 -4.19 3.89 -9.89
C SER A 171 -3.70 3.47 -11.27
N LEU A 172 -3.46 2.17 -11.51
CA LEU A 172 -2.83 1.67 -12.73
C LEU A 172 -3.52 2.07 -14.03
N PRO A 173 -4.87 1.98 -14.18
CA PRO A 173 -5.55 2.37 -15.42
C PRO A 173 -5.29 3.82 -15.81
N TYR A 174 -5.06 4.67 -14.83
CA TYR A 174 -4.77 6.09 -15.04
C TYR A 174 -3.27 6.34 -15.25
N LEU A 175 -2.40 5.65 -14.50
CA LEU A 175 -0.95 5.76 -14.68
C LEU A 175 -0.52 5.30 -16.07
N LYS A 176 -1.12 4.25 -16.59
CA LYS A 176 -0.83 3.73 -17.93
C LYS A 176 -1.10 4.74 -19.05
N GLN A 177 -2.00 5.70 -18.81
CA GLN A 177 -2.27 6.79 -19.75
C GLN A 177 -1.12 7.81 -19.81
N TYR A 178 -0.34 7.94 -18.73
CA TYR A 178 0.76 8.91 -18.64
C TYR A 178 2.14 8.25 -18.83
N LEU A 179 2.27 6.97 -18.48
CA LEU A 179 3.54 6.29 -18.42
C LEU A 179 3.53 5.05 -19.32
N PRO A 180 4.31 5.02 -20.41
CA PRO A 180 4.48 3.85 -21.25
C PRO A 180 5.47 2.86 -20.62
N SER A 181 5.15 2.38 -19.41
CA SER A 181 6.01 1.53 -18.60
C SER A 181 5.39 0.17 -18.37
N GLN A 182 6.22 -0.82 -18.07
CA GLN A 182 5.78 -2.07 -17.47
C GLN A 182 5.49 -1.84 -15.99
N PHE A 183 4.36 -2.34 -15.52
CA PHE A 183 3.91 -2.20 -14.14
C PHE A 183 4.00 -3.52 -13.40
N MET A 184 4.72 -3.51 -12.29
CA MET A 184 4.86 -4.66 -11.42
C MET A 184 4.39 -4.33 -10.03
N ILE A 185 3.74 -5.29 -9.37
CA ILE A 185 3.31 -5.17 -7.98
C ILE A 185 3.91 -6.31 -7.17
N ILE A 186 4.59 -5.96 -6.07
CA ILE A 186 4.99 -6.86 -5.01
C ILE A 186 4.18 -6.46 -3.79
N SER A 187 3.19 -7.28 -3.44
CA SER A 187 2.25 -7.02 -2.36
C SER A 187 2.53 -7.95 -1.18
N TYR A 188 2.74 -7.41 0.00
CA TYR A 188 2.82 -8.19 1.24
C TYR A 188 1.59 -7.93 2.11
N GLY A 189 0.86 -9.00 2.45
CA GLY A 189 -0.41 -8.93 3.17
C GLY A 189 -1.46 -8.04 2.49
N GLY A 190 -1.48 -8.00 1.17
CA GLY A 190 -2.31 -7.08 0.42
C GLY A 190 -3.81 -7.27 0.67
N VAL A 191 -4.52 -6.17 0.90
CA VAL A 191 -5.97 -6.08 0.95
C VAL A 191 -6.44 -5.30 -0.26
N PHE A 192 -7.10 -5.98 -1.18
CA PHE A 192 -7.54 -5.37 -2.43
C PHE A 192 -8.80 -6.06 -2.96
N GLY A 193 -9.55 -5.32 -3.77
CA GLY A 193 -10.70 -5.82 -4.52
C GLY A 193 -10.34 -6.14 -5.97
N LEU A 194 -11.37 -6.35 -6.76
CA LEU A 194 -11.23 -6.61 -8.19
C LEU A 194 -11.19 -5.29 -8.94
N PHE A 195 -10.02 -4.72 -8.97
CA PHE A 195 -9.77 -3.49 -9.70
C PHE A 195 -9.45 -3.76 -11.17
N GLU A 196 -9.87 -2.87 -12.06
CA GLU A 196 -9.49 -2.90 -13.47
C GLU A 196 -7.97 -2.93 -13.66
N GLY A 197 -7.23 -2.34 -12.71
CA GLY A 197 -5.77 -2.36 -12.69
C GLY A 197 -5.12 -3.74 -12.72
N LEU A 198 -5.84 -4.81 -12.35
CA LEU A 198 -5.36 -6.18 -12.56
C LEU A 198 -5.16 -6.54 -14.04
N ASN A 199 -5.86 -5.86 -14.95
CA ASN A 199 -5.64 -6.03 -16.40
C ASN A 199 -4.40 -5.26 -16.88
N ASP A 200 -3.97 -4.24 -16.13
CA ASP A 200 -2.88 -3.33 -16.50
C ASP A 200 -1.54 -3.69 -15.87
N VAL A 201 -1.54 -4.64 -14.92
CA VAL A 201 -0.31 -5.13 -14.30
C VAL A 201 0.35 -6.21 -15.16
N ASP A 202 1.66 -6.09 -15.39
CA ASP A 202 2.43 -7.08 -16.15
C ASP A 202 2.85 -8.26 -15.27
N GLN A 203 3.23 -7.99 -14.00
CA GLN A 203 3.48 -9.02 -12.99
C GLN A 203 2.96 -8.58 -11.62
N PHE A 204 2.24 -9.46 -10.93
CA PHE A 204 1.75 -9.25 -9.59
C PHE A 204 2.13 -10.43 -8.69
N PHE A 205 3.00 -10.16 -7.73
CA PHE A 205 3.40 -11.10 -6.69
C PHE A 205 2.67 -10.77 -5.39
N HIS A 206 1.76 -11.65 -4.99
CA HIS A 206 0.99 -11.50 -3.76
C HIS A 206 1.57 -12.40 -2.67
N LEU A 207 2.29 -11.79 -1.74
CA LEU A 207 2.98 -12.46 -0.64
C LEU A 207 2.04 -12.59 0.55
N LEU A 208 1.84 -13.82 1.04
CA LEU A 208 0.92 -14.14 2.14
C LEU A 208 1.62 -14.88 3.26
N GLY A 209 1.45 -14.37 4.48
CA GLY A 209 1.73 -15.11 5.70
C GLY A 209 0.65 -16.18 5.95
N ASN A 210 1.04 -17.35 6.40
CA ASN A 210 0.09 -18.46 6.64
C ASN A 210 -0.93 -18.12 7.73
N GLN A 211 -0.60 -17.21 8.65
CA GLN A 211 -1.48 -16.73 9.73
C GLN A 211 -2.12 -15.37 9.43
N ASP A 212 -2.00 -14.86 8.19
CA ASP A 212 -2.65 -13.62 7.79
C ASP A 212 -4.15 -13.82 7.51
N HIS A 213 -4.94 -13.72 8.58
CA HIS A 213 -6.39 -13.86 8.50
C HIS A 213 -7.07 -12.68 7.81
N TRP A 214 -6.48 -11.47 7.85
CA TRP A 214 -7.05 -10.28 7.20
C TRP A 214 -6.95 -10.34 5.69
N ALA A 215 -5.80 -10.75 5.16
CA ALA A 215 -5.65 -10.95 3.71
C ALA A 215 -6.55 -12.08 3.20
N LYS A 216 -6.66 -13.19 3.95
CA LYS A 216 -7.58 -14.28 3.62
C LYS A 216 -9.04 -13.86 3.65
N LEU A 217 -9.45 -13.07 4.65
CA LEU A 217 -10.81 -12.53 4.74
C LEU A 217 -11.10 -11.59 3.58
N ALA A 218 -10.14 -10.72 3.21
CA ALA A 218 -10.26 -9.83 2.06
C ALA A 218 -10.42 -10.62 0.76
N GLU A 219 -9.65 -11.70 0.57
CA GLU A 219 -9.80 -12.59 -0.58
C GLU A 219 -11.22 -13.16 -0.67
N ILE A 220 -11.75 -13.69 0.42
CA ILE A 220 -13.10 -14.25 0.47
C ILE A 220 -14.18 -13.19 0.19
N LEU A 221 -14.07 -12.02 0.82
CA LEU A 221 -15.09 -10.99 0.76
C LEU A 221 -15.03 -10.15 -0.52
N LEU A 222 -13.85 -9.91 -1.07
CA LEU A 222 -13.63 -8.94 -2.13
C LEU A 222 -13.35 -9.60 -3.48
N ILE A 223 -12.70 -10.76 -3.51
CA ILE A 223 -12.27 -11.41 -4.74
C ILE A 223 -13.26 -12.49 -5.19
N ASN A 224 -13.79 -13.29 -4.26
CA ASN A 224 -14.63 -14.46 -4.59
C ASN A 224 -16.11 -14.14 -4.87
N ARG A 225 -16.51 -12.87 -4.97
CA ARG A 225 -17.91 -12.50 -5.24
C ARG A 225 -18.22 -12.37 -6.73
N GLY A 226 -18.86 -13.41 -7.29
CA GLY A 226 -19.52 -13.36 -8.60
C GLY A 226 -18.60 -13.33 -9.82
N ASN A 227 -19.04 -12.68 -10.91
CA ASN A 227 -18.31 -12.57 -12.18
C ASN A 227 -16.91 -11.94 -12.07
N HIS A 228 -16.57 -11.47 -10.92
CA HIS A 228 -15.29 -10.84 -10.61
C HIS A 228 -14.16 -11.86 -10.44
N SER A 229 -14.45 -13.13 -10.18
CA SER A 229 -13.45 -14.20 -10.18
C SER A 229 -12.73 -14.33 -11.53
N THR A 230 -13.35 -13.85 -12.62
CA THR A 230 -12.79 -13.95 -13.98
C THR A 230 -11.51 -13.15 -14.17
N VAL A 231 -11.41 -11.91 -13.67
CA VAL A 231 -10.21 -11.06 -13.83
C VAL A 231 -9.04 -11.64 -13.06
N PHE A 232 -9.28 -12.07 -11.82
CA PHE A 232 -8.27 -12.69 -10.98
C PHE A 232 -7.78 -14.02 -11.55
N THR A 233 -8.72 -14.91 -11.91
CA THR A 233 -8.42 -16.20 -12.53
C THR A 233 -7.72 -16.04 -13.87
N LYS A 234 -8.14 -15.06 -14.68
CA LYS A 234 -7.48 -14.73 -15.94
C LYS A 234 -6.02 -14.29 -15.72
N ALA A 235 -5.77 -13.41 -14.75
CA ALA A 235 -4.41 -12.98 -14.44
C ALA A 235 -3.51 -14.13 -13.98
N GLN A 236 -4.06 -15.12 -13.24
CA GLN A 236 -3.34 -16.35 -12.89
C GLN A 236 -3.07 -17.24 -14.11
N GLN A 237 -4.07 -17.47 -14.95
CA GLN A 237 -3.94 -18.29 -16.18
C GLN A 237 -2.94 -17.68 -17.16
N GLU A 238 -2.85 -16.36 -17.22
CA GLU A 238 -1.89 -15.63 -18.03
C GLU A 238 -0.48 -15.54 -17.39
N ASN A 239 -0.25 -16.19 -16.25
CA ASN A 239 1.01 -16.14 -15.49
C ASN A 239 1.44 -14.70 -15.13
N ARG A 240 0.47 -13.84 -14.83
CA ARG A 240 0.71 -12.47 -14.37
C ARG A 240 0.53 -12.30 -12.86
N LEU A 241 -0.23 -13.19 -12.21
CA LEU A 241 -0.52 -13.18 -10.79
C LEU A 241 0.01 -14.45 -10.12
N PHE A 242 0.86 -14.25 -9.10
CA PHE A 242 1.49 -15.31 -8.32
C PHE A 242 1.18 -15.09 -6.84
N ILE A 243 0.65 -16.12 -6.17
CA ILE A 243 0.44 -16.15 -4.72
C ILE A 243 1.56 -16.94 -4.09
N ILE A 244 2.29 -16.34 -3.16
CA ILE A 244 3.52 -16.91 -2.60
C ILE A 244 3.47 -16.83 -1.07
N SER A 245 3.70 -17.94 -0.39
CA SER A 245 3.79 -17.96 1.07
C SER A 245 5.13 -17.38 1.54
N THR A 246 5.07 -16.55 2.60
CA THR A 246 6.23 -15.94 3.26
C THR A 246 6.53 -16.52 4.64
N GLY A 247 5.79 -17.55 5.07
CA GLY A 247 5.99 -18.21 6.37
C GLY A 247 4.85 -18.00 7.35
N GLU A 248 5.12 -18.37 8.62
CA GLU A 248 4.12 -18.43 9.69
C GLU A 248 4.02 -17.09 10.44
N HIS A 249 3.55 -16.06 9.78
CA HIS A 249 3.31 -14.75 10.40
C HIS A 249 1.95 -14.16 10.03
N GLY A 250 1.50 -13.21 10.83
CA GLY A 250 0.23 -12.53 10.68
C GLY A 250 0.32 -11.24 9.87
N HIS A 251 -0.81 -10.54 9.78
CA HIS A 251 -0.96 -9.35 8.92
C HIS A 251 -0.02 -8.19 9.24
N LEU A 252 0.32 -7.98 10.50
CA LEU A 252 1.17 -6.87 10.93
C LEU A 252 2.65 -7.25 11.05
N ASP A 253 2.99 -8.52 10.81
CA ASP A 253 4.31 -9.04 11.14
C ASP A 253 5.30 -9.04 9.95
N TYR A 254 4.87 -8.77 8.71
CA TYR A 254 5.72 -8.86 7.50
C TYR A 254 7.05 -8.10 7.59
N LEU A 255 7.08 -7.00 8.33
CA LEU A 255 8.27 -6.16 8.51
C LEU A 255 8.86 -6.26 9.93
N SER A 256 8.34 -7.15 10.76
CA SER A 256 8.72 -7.33 12.16
C SER A 256 10.07 -8.02 12.31
N ASP A 257 10.86 -7.59 13.28
CA ASP A 257 12.08 -8.28 13.73
C ASP A 257 11.81 -9.48 14.64
N ARG A 258 10.54 -9.88 14.80
CA ARG A 258 10.17 -11.06 15.55
C ARG A 258 10.69 -12.31 14.86
N TYR A 259 11.34 -13.20 15.61
CA TYR A 259 11.79 -14.48 15.10
C TYR A 259 10.60 -15.42 14.84
N SER A 260 10.58 -15.98 13.63
CA SER A 260 9.64 -17.04 13.30
C SER A 260 9.89 -18.28 14.18
N GLN A 261 8.83 -18.89 14.68
CA GLN A 261 8.93 -20.07 15.54
C GLN A 261 9.55 -21.29 14.84
N THR A 262 9.45 -21.34 13.52
CA THR A 262 9.90 -22.49 12.71
C THR A 262 11.23 -22.25 11.99
N ASN A 263 11.61 -21.00 11.77
CA ASN A 263 12.81 -20.65 11.03
C ASN A 263 13.64 -19.69 11.87
N LEU A 264 14.92 -19.93 12.08
CA LEU A 264 15.84 -19.05 12.83
C LEU A 264 16.02 -17.67 12.17
N LYS A 265 14.98 -17.15 11.49
CA LYS A 265 14.94 -15.89 10.76
C LYS A 265 13.80 -15.03 11.27
N THR A 266 13.96 -13.72 11.16
CA THR A 266 12.88 -12.78 11.47
C THR A 266 11.82 -12.80 10.36
N ASP A 267 10.58 -12.38 10.69
CA ASP A 267 9.48 -12.30 9.73
C ASP A 267 9.84 -11.37 8.57
N GLN A 268 10.53 -10.25 8.85
CA GLN A 268 11.07 -9.36 7.82
C GLN A 268 12.08 -10.07 6.92
N GLN A 269 13.02 -10.85 7.49
CA GLN A 269 14.00 -11.60 6.69
C GLN A 269 13.32 -12.59 5.75
N LEU A 270 12.28 -13.29 6.21
CA LEU A 270 11.51 -14.22 5.38
C LEU A 270 10.81 -13.47 4.22
N THR A 271 10.22 -12.31 4.51
CA THR A 271 9.57 -11.47 3.48
C THR A 271 10.59 -10.99 2.46
N VAL A 272 11.76 -10.47 2.90
CA VAL A 272 12.83 -10.00 2.01
C VAL A 272 13.36 -11.17 1.15
N GLU A 273 13.69 -12.31 1.74
CA GLU A 273 14.18 -13.47 0.98
C GLU A 273 13.17 -13.96 -0.05
N THR A 274 11.88 -13.95 0.30
CA THR A 274 10.83 -14.29 -0.66
C THR A 274 10.87 -13.32 -1.86
N ILE A 275 10.99 -12.01 -1.62
CA ILE A 275 11.09 -11.01 -2.69
C ILE A 275 12.33 -11.24 -3.54
N LEU A 276 13.46 -11.56 -2.93
CA LEU A 276 14.73 -11.80 -3.63
C LEU A 276 14.70 -13.04 -4.54
N ASN A 277 13.89 -14.01 -4.19
CA ASN A 277 13.68 -15.21 -4.97
C ASN A 277 12.65 -15.04 -6.11
N LEU A 278 12.00 -13.87 -6.22
CA LEU A 278 11.08 -13.60 -7.30
C LEU A 278 11.82 -13.46 -8.63
N LYS A 279 11.33 -14.13 -9.65
CA LYS A 279 11.76 -13.92 -11.03
C LYS A 279 11.11 -12.66 -11.60
N ILE A 280 11.62 -11.51 -11.22
CA ILE A 280 11.12 -10.22 -11.70
C ILE A 280 11.69 -9.98 -13.10
N LEU A 281 10.79 -9.90 -14.10
CA LEU A 281 11.19 -9.67 -15.49
C LEU A 281 11.99 -8.36 -15.62
N GLY A 282 13.17 -8.46 -16.18
CA GLY A 282 14.02 -7.29 -16.50
C GLY A 282 14.76 -6.65 -15.33
N LEU A 283 14.51 -7.07 -14.07
CA LEU A 283 15.27 -6.56 -12.93
C LEU A 283 16.57 -7.34 -12.76
N LYS A 284 17.70 -6.65 -12.84
CA LYS A 284 19.01 -7.26 -12.60
C LYS A 284 19.35 -7.22 -11.12
N SER A 285 19.59 -8.37 -10.53
CA SER A 285 20.18 -8.46 -9.21
C SER A 285 21.67 -8.09 -9.25
N ARG A 286 22.14 -7.41 -8.20
CA ARG A 286 23.60 -7.23 -8.03
C ARG A 286 24.32 -8.56 -7.81
N LEU A 287 23.61 -9.57 -7.31
CA LEU A 287 24.13 -10.90 -7.07
C LEU A 287 24.42 -11.65 -8.37
N ASP A 288 23.75 -11.30 -9.47
CA ASP A 288 23.99 -11.90 -10.79
C ASP A 288 25.33 -11.47 -11.42
N LYS A 289 26.05 -10.55 -10.78
CA LYS A 289 27.38 -10.05 -11.24
C LYS A 289 28.57 -10.67 -10.51
N CYS A 290 28.34 -11.53 -9.52
CA CYS A 290 29.43 -12.30 -8.91
C CYS A 290 29.60 -13.59 -9.70
N PRO A 291 30.75 -13.77 -10.38
CA PRO A 291 31.07 -15.00 -11.07
C PRO A 291 31.27 -16.17 -10.13
#